data_6cd5372736612a371cab35c1c1905ba0
#
_entry.id   6cd5372736612a371cab35c1c1905ba0
#
_cell.length_a   1.000
_cell.length_b   1.000
_cell.length_c   1.000
_cell.angle_alpha   90.00
_cell.angle_beta   90.00
_cell.angle_gamma   90.00
#
_symmetry.space_group_name_H-M   'P 1'
#
loop_
_entity.id
_entity.type
_entity.pdbx_description
1 polymer ?
#
loop_
_entity_poly.entity_id
_entity_poly.type
_entity_poly.pdbx_seq_one_letter_code
_entity_poly.pdbx_strand_id
1 'polypeptide(L)'
;MRQKSSTPKTRRDNRLSYIDNEIKVLAMQQRFLDKPSCPQVLDAEQLEVDKQLSILERRLRETSEDDTLVYDALLQQFLTLVNRKNALMKRQDQLNMLDKEADLEKKLAMLQEELRALSELEEDRKTDDDRKREDLLLEELVECVKKRNELVIMPLAMISKEQIHHYVCIF
;
A
#
# COMPACT_ATOMS: atom_id res chain seq x y z
N MET A 1 21.48 -18.85 50.57
CA MET A 1 20.72 -17.81 49.79
C MET A 1 21.68 -17.15 48.80
N ARG A 2 21.57 -17.49 47.50
CA ARG A 2 22.40 -16.88 46.46
C ARG A 2 21.56 -15.78 45.79
N GLN A 3 21.95 -14.53 46.00
CA GLN A 3 21.39 -13.39 45.27
C GLN A 3 21.85 -13.44 43.79
N LYS A 4 20.91 -13.53 42.86
CA LYS A 4 21.19 -13.35 41.43
C LYS A 4 21.39 -11.84 41.17
N SER A 5 22.64 -11.45 40.90
CA SER A 5 22.99 -10.12 40.42
C SER A 5 22.43 -9.95 39.00
N SER A 6 21.41 -9.14 38.87
CA SER A 6 20.93 -8.69 37.56
C SER A 6 21.92 -7.65 36.99
N THR A 7 22.66 -8.03 35.96
CA THR A 7 23.51 -7.11 35.22
C THR A 7 22.64 -6.05 34.53
N PRO A 8 23.03 -4.75 34.56
CA PRO A 8 22.28 -3.71 33.90
C PRO A 8 22.28 -3.94 32.38
N LYS A 9 21.09 -3.97 31.77
CA LYS A 9 20.92 -4.05 30.31
C LYS A 9 21.68 -2.90 29.67
N THR A 10 22.61 -3.23 28.79
CA THR A 10 23.42 -2.23 28.10
C THR A 10 22.56 -1.44 27.10
N ARG A 11 22.98 -0.21 26.79
CA ARG A 11 22.31 0.67 25.79
C ARG A 11 22.15 -0.01 24.43
N ARG A 12 23.01 -1.02 24.15
CA ARG A 12 23.00 -1.86 22.95
C ARG A 12 21.83 -2.87 22.97
N ASP A 13 21.54 -3.48 24.14
CA ASP A 13 20.44 -4.43 24.29
C ASP A 13 19.08 -3.76 24.15
N ASN A 14 18.97 -2.49 24.60
CA ASN A 14 17.76 -1.70 24.41
C ASN A 14 17.51 -1.33 22.93
N ARG A 15 18.57 -1.05 22.16
CA ARG A 15 18.46 -0.80 20.72
C ARG A 15 18.06 -2.05 19.94
N LEU A 16 18.63 -3.20 20.27
CA LEU A 16 18.29 -4.48 19.65
C LEU A 16 16.83 -4.86 19.93
N SER A 17 16.39 -4.67 21.19
CA SER A 17 14.98 -4.90 21.57
C SER A 17 14.01 -3.97 20.83
N TYR A 18 14.40 -2.72 20.57
CA TYR A 18 13.59 -1.77 19.80
C TYR A 18 13.46 -2.21 18.34
N ILE A 19 14.58 -2.57 17.70
CA ILE A 19 14.61 -3.06 16.31
C ILE A 19 13.80 -4.36 16.17
N ASP A 20 13.93 -5.29 17.13
CA ASP A 20 13.13 -6.53 17.13
C ASP A 20 11.63 -6.28 17.25
N ASN A 21 11.22 -5.28 18.02
CA ASN A 21 9.83 -4.88 18.12
C ASN A 21 9.34 -4.20 16.83
N GLU A 22 10.15 -3.36 16.20
CA GLU A 22 9.81 -2.76 14.90
C GLU A 22 9.68 -3.82 13.79
N ILE A 23 10.57 -4.79 13.74
CA ILE A 23 10.49 -5.93 12.81
C ILE A 23 9.21 -6.75 13.06
N LYS A 24 8.84 -6.99 14.32
CA LYS A 24 7.58 -7.68 14.65
C LYS A 24 6.34 -6.89 14.24
N VAL A 25 6.35 -5.59 14.43
CA VAL A 25 5.25 -4.70 14.01
C VAL A 25 5.13 -4.69 12.48
N LEU A 26 6.25 -4.57 11.77
CA LEU A 26 6.29 -4.64 10.31
C LEU A 26 5.84 -6.02 9.79
N ALA A 27 6.27 -7.11 10.43
CA ALA A 27 5.84 -8.47 10.09
C ALA A 27 4.33 -8.71 10.39
N MET A 28 3.78 -8.08 11.45
CA MET A 28 2.34 -8.09 11.70
C MET A 28 1.58 -7.27 10.66
N GLN A 29 2.08 -6.09 10.29
CA GLN A 29 1.50 -5.29 9.21
C GLN A 29 1.52 -6.06 7.88
N GLN A 30 2.60 -6.74 7.56
CA GLN A 30 2.72 -7.58 6.36
C GLN A 30 1.74 -8.76 6.39
N ARG A 31 1.55 -9.44 7.53
CA ARG A 31 0.54 -10.50 7.69
C ARG A 31 -0.91 -9.99 7.56
N PHE A 32 -1.17 -8.75 7.93
CA PHE A 32 -2.45 -8.10 7.65
C PHE A 32 -2.62 -7.75 6.17
N LEU A 33 -1.51 -7.50 5.45
CA LEU A 33 -1.48 -7.29 4.01
C LEU A 33 -1.69 -8.61 3.23
N ASP A 34 -1.15 -9.72 3.75
CA ASP A 34 -1.23 -11.07 3.14
C ASP A 34 -2.60 -11.76 3.31
N LYS A 35 -3.52 -11.20 4.11
CA LYS A 35 -4.90 -11.67 4.08
C LYS A 35 -5.51 -11.23 2.75
N PRO A 36 -5.90 -12.15 1.85
CA PRO A 36 -6.62 -11.78 0.64
C PRO A 36 -7.97 -11.19 1.07
N SER A 37 -7.99 -9.88 1.29
CA SER A 37 -9.24 -9.15 1.41
C SER A 37 -9.82 -9.19 0.01
N CYS A 38 -10.79 -10.07 -0.21
CA CYS A 38 -11.54 -10.09 -1.46
C CYS A 38 -11.98 -8.64 -1.74
N PRO A 39 -11.71 -8.06 -2.90
CA PRO A 39 -12.09 -6.68 -3.23
C PRO A 39 -13.55 -6.38 -2.88
N GLN A 40 -14.43 -7.36 -3.07
CA GLN A 40 -15.86 -7.30 -2.75
C GLN A 40 -16.16 -7.07 -1.26
N VAL A 41 -15.32 -7.59 -0.36
CA VAL A 41 -15.47 -7.37 1.09
C VAL A 41 -15.08 -5.94 1.45
N LEU A 42 -14.05 -5.40 0.80
CA LEU A 42 -13.60 -4.04 1.02
C LEU A 42 -14.65 -3.01 0.54
N ASP A 43 -15.24 -3.26 -0.63
CA ASP A 43 -16.32 -2.42 -1.18
C ASP A 43 -17.55 -2.42 -0.26
N ALA A 44 -17.90 -3.58 0.30
CA ALA A 44 -19.00 -3.69 1.24
C ALA A 44 -18.73 -2.94 2.56
N GLU A 45 -17.50 -3.02 3.07
CA GLU A 45 -17.07 -2.24 4.26
C GLU A 45 -17.07 -0.74 4.00
N GLN A 46 -16.62 -0.29 2.83
CA GLN A 46 -16.64 1.12 2.44
C GLN A 46 -18.06 1.65 2.38
N LEU A 47 -18.96 0.90 1.74
CA LEU A 47 -20.38 1.26 1.65
C LEU A 47 -21.05 1.37 3.04
N GLU A 48 -20.71 0.48 3.96
CA GLU A 48 -21.25 0.51 5.32
C GLU A 48 -20.73 1.73 6.09
N VAL A 49 -19.44 2.04 6.00
CA VAL A 49 -18.84 3.24 6.61
C VAL A 49 -19.47 4.51 6.03
N ASP A 50 -19.74 4.58 4.73
CA ASP A 50 -20.37 5.73 4.09
C ASP A 50 -21.81 5.96 4.57
N LYS A 51 -22.56 4.88 4.77
CA LYS A 51 -23.90 4.97 5.38
C LYS A 51 -23.85 5.50 6.80
N GLN A 52 -22.93 5.01 7.61
CA GLN A 52 -22.77 5.46 9.00
C GLN A 52 -22.33 6.93 9.06
N LEU A 53 -21.42 7.37 8.19
CA LEU A 53 -21.02 8.77 8.07
C LEU A 53 -22.19 9.67 7.72
N SER A 54 -23.02 9.29 6.74
CA SER A 54 -24.20 10.06 6.35
C SER A 54 -25.22 10.21 7.49
N ILE A 55 -25.40 9.16 8.31
CA ILE A 55 -26.27 9.21 9.50
C ILE A 55 -25.70 10.15 10.56
N LEU A 56 -24.39 10.08 10.83
CA LEU A 56 -23.74 10.96 11.81
C LEU A 56 -23.72 12.43 11.36
N GLU A 57 -23.46 12.68 10.08
CA GLU A 57 -23.56 14.04 9.51
C GLU A 57 -24.94 14.66 9.73
N ARG A 58 -26.01 13.89 9.48
CA ARG A 58 -27.36 14.38 9.71
C ARG A 58 -27.60 14.68 11.19
N ARG A 59 -27.19 13.77 12.09
CA ARG A 59 -27.31 13.98 13.54
C ARG A 59 -26.53 15.20 14.02
N LEU A 60 -25.31 15.41 13.53
CA LEU A 60 -24.52 16.60 13.86
C LEU A 60 -25.20 17.90 13.43
N ARG A 61 -25.88 17.92 12.27
CA ARG A 61 -26.65 19.09 11.83
C ARG A 61 -27.93 19.33 12.64
N GLU A 62 -28.54 18.28 13.16
CA GLU A 62 -29.76 18.33 13.97
C GLU A 62 -29.49 18.64 15.45
N THR A 63 -28.25 18.42 15.92
CA THR A 63 -27.86 18.66 17.31
C THR A 63 -27.57 20.17 17.50
N SER A 64 -28.23 20.78 18.49
CA SER A 64 -28.00 22.18 18.86
C SER A 64 -26.60 22.35 19.48
N GLU A 65 -25.95 23.49 19.21
CA GLU A 65 -24.66 23.84 19.80
C GLU A 65 -24.71 23.97 21.34
N ASP A 66 -25.90 24.10 21.90
CA ASP A 66 -26.11 24.19 23.35
C ASP A 66 -25.84 22.85 24.08
N ASP A 67 -25.88 21.71 23.36
CA ASP A 67 -25.65 20.37 23.91
C ASP A 67 -24.22 19.89 23.61
N THR A 68 -23.23 20.65 24.09
CA THR A 68 -21.81 20.49 23.80
C THR A 68 -21.30 19.07 24.02
N LEU A 69 -21.74 18.37 25.07
CA LEU A 69 -21.30 17.01 25.39
C LEU A 69 -21.77 15.98 24.33
N VAL A 70 -23.00 16.12 23.85
CA VAL A 70 -23.56 15.24 22.81
C VAL A 70 -22.91 15.54 21.46
N TYR A 71 -22.71 16.83 21.16
CA TYR A 71 -22.06 17.27 19.92
C TYR A 71 -20.61 16.76 19.86
N ASP A 72 -19.83 16.89 20.93
CA ASP A 72 -18.44 16.41 20.99
C ASP A 72 -18.36 14.90 20.83
N ALA A 73 -19.26 14.14 21.44
CA ALA A 73 -19.31 12.70 21.31
C ALA A 73 -19.64 12.24 19.87
N LEU A 74 -20.58 12.92 19.22
CA LEU A 74 -20.91 12.66 17.82
C LEU A 74 -19.77 13.03 16.88
N LEU A 75 -19.10 14.15 17.12
CA LEU A 75 -17.96 14.59 16.34
C LEU A 75 -16.79 13.60 16.46
N GLN A 76 -16.53 13.07 17.65
CA GLN A 76 -15.50 12.07 17.85
C GLN A 76 -15.80 10.77 17.12
N GLN A 77 -17.07 10.33 17.11
CA GLN A 77 -17.51 9.16 16.33
C GLN A 77 -17.36 9.42 14.82
N PHE A 78 -17.74 10.59 14.36
CA PHE A 78 -17.59 10.98 12.95
C PHE A 78 -16.11 10.94 12.52
N LEU A 79 -15.21 11.56 13.28
CA LEU A 79 -13.78 11.54 13.00
C LEU A 79 -13.19 10.12 12.99
N THR A 80 -13.66 9.26 13.90
CA THR A 80 -13.25 7.85 13.93
C THR A 80 -13.65 7.12 12.65
N LEU A 81 -14.87 7.33 12.14
CA LEU A 81 -15.33 6.74 10.90
C LEU A 81 -14.62 7.31 9.67
N VAL A 82 -14.33 8.62 9.65
CA VAL A 82 -13.51 9.24 8.58
C VAL A 82 -12.13 8.61 8.53
N ASN A 83 -11.47 8.41 9.67
CA ASN A 83 -10.18 7.72 9.73
C ASN A 83 -10.28 6.28 9.22
N ARG A 84 -11.35 5.55 9.59
CA ARG A 84 -11.60 4.20 9.07
C ARG A 84 -11.80 4.21 7.55
N LYS A 85 -12.59 5.15 7.02
CA LYS A 85 -12.77 5.32 5.57
C LYS A 85 -11.44 5.54 4.86
N ASN A 86 -10.62 6.45 5.36
CA ASN A 86 -9.30 6.72 4.79
C ASN A 86 -8.38 5.48 4.80
N ALA A 87 -8.42 4.69 5.87
CA ALA A 87 -7.67 3.44 5.95
C ALA A 87 -8.15 2.40 4.91
N LEU A 88 -9.47 2.28 4.70
CA LEU A 88 -10.04 1.39 3.68
C LEU A 88 -9.66 1.84 2.27
N MET A 89 -9.72 3.15 1.98
CA MET A 89 -9.29 3.70 0.68
C MET A 89 -7.80 3.42 0.40
N LYS A 90 -6.94 3.65 1.38
CA LYS A 90 -5.51 3.32 1.26
C LYS A 90 -5.29 1.83 0.98
N ARG A 91 -6.08 0.98 1.62
CA ARG A 91 -6.02 -0.47 1.39
C ARG A 91 -6.44 -0.83 -0.03
N GLN A 92 -7.49 -0.21 -0.54
CA GLN A 92 -7.95 -0.40 -1.91
C GLN A 92 -6.88 0.02 -2.92
N ASP A 93 -6.25 1.18 -2.70
CA ASP A 93 -5.17 1.67 -3.55
C ASP A 93 -3.97 0.72 -3.57
N GLN A 94 -3.61 0.17 -2.41
CA GLN A 94 -2.54 -0.83 -2.30
C GLN A 94 -2.86 -2.11 -3.11
N LEU A 95 -4.09 -2.63 -3.01
CA LEU A 95 -4.52 -3.79 -3.77
C LEU A 95 -4.50 -3.51 -5.28
N ASN A 96 -5.00 -2.36 -5.70
CA ASN A 96 -4.97 -1.94 -7.10
C ASN A 96 -3.54 -1.80 -7.64
N MET A 97 -2.58 -1.39 -6.81
CA MET A 97 -1.17 -1.34 -7.19
C MET A 97 -0.59 -2.74 -7.36
N LEU A 98 -0.86 -3.66 -6.42
CA LEU A 98 -0.40 -5.05 -6.50
C LEU A 98 -0.95 -5.77 -7.73
N ASP A 99 -2.21 -5.55 -8.07
CA ASP A 99 -2.81 -6.12 -9.28
C ASP A 99 -2.13 -5.59 -10.55
N LYS A 100 -1.87 -4.29 -10.62
CA LYS A 100 -1.13 -3.69 -11.75
C LYS A 100 0.30 -4.21 -11.85
N GLU A 101 0.98 -4.39 -10.72
CA GLU A 101 2.33 -4.97 -10.68
C GLU A 101 2.32 -6.40 -11.20
N ALA A 102 1.38 -7.23 -10.73
CA ALA A 102 1.23 -8.61 -11.19
C ALA A 102 0.94 -8.71 -12.70
N ASP A 103 0.11 -7.80 -13.24
CA ASP A 103 -0.18 -7.76 -14.68
C ASP A 103 1.05 -7.34 -15.51
N LEU A 104 1.82 -6.37 -15.01
CA LEU A 104 3.09 -5.98 -15.65
C LEU A 104 4.12 -7.10 -15.60
N GLU A 105 4.22 -7.84 -14.51
CA GLU A 105 5.12 -8.99 -14.40
C GLU A 105 4.75 -10.10 -15.39
N LYS A 106 3.47 -10.41 -15.53
CA LYS A 106 2.99 -11.37 -16.55
C LYS A 106 3.34 -10.90 -17.97
N LYS A 107 3.11 -9.61 -18.26
CA LYS A 107 3.43 -9.04 -19.56
C LYS A 107 4.94 -9.10 -19.84
N LEU A 108 5.77 -8.75 -18.85
CA LEU A 108 7.22 -8.85 -18.96
C LEU A 108 7.68 -10.29 -19.25
N ALA A 109 7.13 -11.27 -18.55
CA ALA A 109 7.46 -12.67 -18.78
C ALA A 109 7.11 -13.13 -20.20
N MET A 110 5.94 -12.72 -20.71
CA MET A 110 5.54 -13.04 -22.09
C MET A 110 6.46 -12.39 -23.13
N LEU A 111 6.80 -11.10 -22.96
CA LEU A 111 7.70 -10.39 -23.87
C LEU A 111 9.11 -10.99 -23.86
N GLN A 112 9.62 -11.38 -22.68
CA GLN A 112 10.93 -12.03 -22.56
C GLN A 112 10.96 -13.40 -23.23
N GLU A 113 9.89 -14.19 -23.11
CA GLU A 113 9.80 -15.51 -23.75
C GLU A 113 9.75 -15.38 -25.27
N GLU A 114 8.96 -14.44 -25.82
CA GLU A 114 8.88 -14.19 -27.25
C GLU A 114 10.22 -13.67 -27.81
N LEU A 115 10.87 -12.74 -27.09
CA LEU A 115 12.18 -12.23 -27.47
C LEU A 115 13.24 -13.34 -27.45
N ARG A 116 13.20 -14.23 -26.45
CA ARG A 116 14.10 -15.37 -26.38
C ARG A 116 13.92 -16.33 -27.58
N ALA A 117 12.67 -16.63 -27.91
CA ALA A 117 12.38 -17.48 -29.06
C ALA A 117 12.93 -16.87 -30.37
N LEU A 118 12.82 -15.56 -30.58
CA LEU A 118 13.40 -14.86 -31.72
C LEU A 118 14.95 -14.85 -31.68
N SER A 119 15.54 -14.73 -30.51
CA SER A 119 17.00 -14.70 -30.34
C SER A 119 17.66 -16.08 -30.56
N GLU A 120 16.91 -17.17 -30.37
CA GLU A 120 17.39 -18.55 -30.66
C GLU A 120 17.43 -18.84 -32.15
N LEU A 121 16.80 -18.02 -33.01
CA LEU A 121 16.93 -18.14 -34.48
C LEU A 121 18.32 -17.64 -34.92
N GLU A 122 18.99 -18.42 -35.75
CA GLU A 122 20.25 -17.99 -36.38
C GLU A 122 19.99 -16.72 -37.24
N GLU A 123 20.90 -15.75 -37.19
CA GLU A 123 20.75 -14.44 -37.88
C GLU A 123 20.49 -14.63 -39.41
N ASP A 124 21.06 -15.67 -40.02
CA ASP A 124 20.88 -15.97 -41.45
C ASP A 124 19.47 -16.50 -41.77
N ARG A 125 18.72 -16.93 -40.75
CA ARG A 125 17.35 -17.45 -40.87
C ARG A 125 16.28 -16.46 -40.48
N LYS A 126 16.67 -15.34 -39.83
CA LYS A 126 15.74 -14.27 -39.45
C LYS A 126 15.24 -13.55 -40.70
N THR A 127 13.92 -13.46 -40.80
CA THR A 127 13.27 -12.62 -41.83
C THR A 127 13.31 -11.14 -41.43
N ASP A 128 13.06 -10.25 -42.38
CA ASP A 128 12.93 -8.82 -42.08
C ASP A 128 11.76 -8.54 -41.14
N ASP A 129 10.73 -9.36 -41.12
CA ASP A 129 9.60 -9.23 -40.22
C ASP A 129 9.96 -9.69 -38.79
N ASP A 130 10.81 -10.72 -38.65
CA ASP A 130 11.34 -11.14 -37.36
C ASP A 130 12.19 -10.06 -36.72
N ARG A 131 13.02 -9.36 -37.47
CA ARG A 131 13.84 -8.24 -36.99
C ARG A 131 12.98 -7.06 -36.53
N LYS A 132 11.97 -6.71 -37.32
CA LYS A 132 11.00 -5.67 -36.92
C LYS A 132 10.24 -6.05 -35.65
N ARG A 133 9.87 -7.34 -35.54
CA ARG A 133 9.18 -7.83 -34.35
C ARG A 133 10.09 -7.77 -33.11
N GLU A 134 11.35 -8.13 -33.25
CA GLU A 134 12.37 -8.04 -32.19
C GLU A 134 12.51 -6.58 -31.69
N ASP A 135 12.62 -5.61 -32.59
CA ASP A 135 12.70 -4.18 -32.25
C ASP A 135 11.44 -3.71 -31.47
N LEU A 136 10.24 -4.08 -31.92
CA LEU A 136 8.99 -3.75 -31.23
C LEU A 136 8.89 -4.38 -29.84
N LEU A 137 9.34 -5.63 -29.69
CA LEU A 137 9.36 -6.32 -28.40
C LEU A 137 10.32 -5.65 -27.42
N LEU A 138 11.48 -5.19 -27.90
CA LEU A 138 12.43 -4.44 -27.08
C LEU A 138 11.86 -3.10 -26.63
N GLU A 139 11.16 -2.37 -27.50
CA GLU A 139 10.48 -1.12 -27.13
C GLU A 139 9.39 -1.36 -26.08
N GLU A 140 8.55 -2.38 -26.27
CA GLU A 140 7.50 -2.75 -25.32
C GLU A 140 8.08 -3.19 -23.97
N LEU A 141 9.19 -3.93 -23.97
CA LEU A 141 9.88 -4.37 -22.75
C LEU A 141 10.39 -3.18 -21.96
N VAL A 142 11.04 -2.22 -22.62
CA VAL A 142 11.53 -0.98 -21.98
C VAL A 142 10.36 -0.18 -21.39
N GLU A 143 9.23 -0.10 -22.10
CA GLU A 143 8.05 0.61 -21.60
C GLU A 143 7.44 -0.09 -20.38
N CYS A 144 7.35 -1.42 -20.38
CA CYS A 144 6.88 -2.19 -19.23
C CYS A 144 7.78 -2.00 -17.99
N VAL A 145 9.10 -2.00 -18.18
CA VAL A 145 10.06 -1.75 -17.09
C VAL A 145 9.90 -0.34 -16.52
N LYS A 146 9.71 0.66 -17.39
CA LYS A 146 9.43 2.04 -16.95
C LYS A 146 8.16 2.12 -16.10
N LYS A 147 7.06 1.54 -16.59
CA LYS A 147 5.78 1.50 -15.86
C LYS A 147 5.91 0.81 -14.50
N ARG A 148 6.66 -0.30 -14.44
CA ARG A 148 6.94 -0.99 -13.17
C ARG A 148 7.71 -0.10 -12.19
N ASN A 149 8.74 0.58 -12.66
CA ASN A 149 9.52 1.49 -11.83
C ASN A 149 8.68 2.67 -11.30
N GLU A 150 7.78 3.21 -12.11
CA GLU A 150 6.85 4.27 -11.70
C GLU A 150 5.91 3.80 -10.58
N LEU A 151 5.39 2.57 -10.67
CA LEU A 151 4.55 2.00 -9.61
C LEU A 151 5.29 1.84 -8.27
N VAL A 152 6.58 1.52 -8.30
CA VAL A 152 7.41 1.38 -7.08
C VAL A 152 7.74 2.74 -6.47
N ILE A 153 7.94 3.77 -7.29
CA ILE A 153 8.34 5.12 -6.83
C ILE A 153 7.13 5.89 -6.23
N MET A 154 5.93 5.71 -6.77
CA MET A 154 4.72 6.44 -6.33
C MET A 154 4.40 6.26 -4.82
N PRO A 155 4.43 5.05 -4.24
CA PRO A 155 4.17 4.86 -2.81
C PRO A 155 5.17 5.59 -1.92
N LEU A 156 6.46 5.61 -2.30
CA LEU A 156 7.51 6.31 -1.55
C LEU A 156 7.30 7.83 -1.55
N ALA A 157 6.86 8.41 -2.66
CA ALA A 157 6.55 9.83 -2.76
C ALA A 157 5.30 10.23 -1.96
N MET A 158 4.30 9.34 -1.85
CA MET A 158 3.10 9.58 -1.05
C MET A 158 3.39 9.50 0.46
N ILE A 159 4.20 8.54 0.89
CA ILE A 159 4.61 8.40 2.29
C ILE A 159 5.35 9.65 2.77
N SER A 160 6.26 10.19 1.97
CA SER A 160 7.01 11.40 2.34
C SER A 160 6.12 12.65 2.44
N LYS A 161 5.08 12.80 1.60
CA LYS A 161 4.13 13.92 1.69
C LYS A 161 3.23 13.86 2.92
N GLU A 162 2.75 12.68 3.28
CA GLU A 162 1.90 12.49 4.46
C GLU A 162 2.67 12.72 5.76
N GLN A 163 3.92 12.29 5.85
CA GLN A 163 4.77 12.55 7.01
C GLN A 163 5.05 14.05 7.17
N ILE A 164 5.34 14.77 6.08
CA ILE A 164 5.56 16.21 6.13
C ILE A 164 4.28 16.95 6.54
N HIS A 165 3.12 16.57 6.02
CA HIS A 165 1.85 17.21 6.39
C HIS A 165 1.48 16.95 7.85
N HIS A 166 1.75 15.76 8.38
CA HIS A 166 1.52 15.43 9.79
C HIS A 166 2.43 16.25 10.72
N TYR A 167 3.68 16.50 10.34
CA TYR A 167 4.59 17.35 11.10
C TYR A 167 4.20 18.84 11.04
N VAL A 168 3.68 19.32 9.90
CA VAL A 168 3.28 20.73 9.74
C VAL A 168 1.99 21.05 10.49
N CYS A 169 1.09 20.08 10.69
CA CYS A 169 -0.15 20.29 11.46
C CYS A 169 0.02 20.18 12.97
N ILE A 170 1.19 19.79 13.49
CA ILE A 170 1.48 19.67 14.93
C ILE A 170 2.23 20.92 15.46
N PHE A 171 2.74 21.76 14.59
CA PHE A 171 3.36 23.06 14.90
C PHE A 171 2.54 24.21 14.35
#